data_a6cc70854f111819caaccde67b0457a6
#
_entry.id   a6cc70854f111819caaccde67b0457a6
#
_cell.length_a   1.000
_cell.length_b   1.000
_cell.length_c   1.000
_cell.angle_alpha   90.00
_cell.angle_beta   90.00
_cell.angle_gamma   90.00
#
_symmetry.space_group_name_H-M   'P 1'
#
loop_
_entity.id
_entity.type
_entity.pdbx_description
1 polymer ?
#
loop_
_entity_poly.entity_id
_entity_poly.type
_entity_poly.pdbx_seq_one_letter_code
_entity_poly.pdbx_strand_id
1 'polypeptide(L)'
;VRNIGIIFFAFFGALAAADGISPGPDIRENVEVRQLKRDLITAPTWEVLSTPREVIRQRGEEHRVAVEVQRTADFFYLLFLNEEGSGFPLVSRGSWIVKRDLRTGAFVQAKIFHRREEGSFVRVFPDPRGPVSGRSRMDVYLFGKRLHKDVPVGRSFVDLLTGPFVDIVRLTRGTVDWDTLLAPVDPEAYGDSRRMVAAVRKALPGLPDAEDGAMDENGRLVFIESLRSQEKLPGFNCSGFAKWVADGLYRPRTGRYLSLEALKKKPLEARGSFISRRFEEERDPFFGLDWTRNIAVALAGLDGSGGSGIESQDVRRLPHWKYKEDMGYPVAELPSILYYLALSEPGYFYLASINREFGREPVLRQHVHVAVLFPHFREDGTFAAPVFERNVETGLESLHARYAGDFVHLVRVRSGPDFAPPRFNGPPLE
;
A
#
# COMPACT_ATOMS: atom_id res chain seq x y z
N VAL A 1 -8.23 -66.86 -29.18
CA VAL A 1 -8.38 -65.40 -29.13
C VAL A 1 -8.65 -65.02 -27.68
N ARG A 2 -7.67 -64.60 -26.96
CA ARG A 2 -7.76 -64.21 -25.55
C ARG A 2 -7.29 -62.77 -25.43
N ASN A 3 -8.20 -61.88 -25.03
CA ASN A 3 -7.94 -60.49 -24.63
C ASN A 3 -7.27 -60.50 -23.25
N ILE A 4 -6.10 -59.86 -23.14
CA ILE A 4 -5.45 -59.55 -21.87
C ILE A 4 -5.67 -58.03 -21.65
N GLY A 5 -6.52 -57.71 -20.67
CA GLY A 5 -6.69 -56.34 -20.21
C GLY A 5 -5.57 -55.95 -19.25
N ILE A 6 -4.86 -54.88 -19.57
CA ILE A 6 -3.87 -54.26 -18.68
C ILE A 6 -4.61 -53.23 -17.81
N ILE A 7 -4.63 -53.54 -16.50
CA ILE A 7 -5.18 -52.62 -15.47
C ILE A 7 -4.02 -51.65 -15.09
N PHE A 8 -4.17 -50.37 -15.40
CA PHE A 8 -3.32 -49.30 -14.87
C PHE A 8 -3.83 -48.94 -13.44
N PHE A 9 -3.05 -49.25 -12.43
CA PHE A 9 -3.22 -48.69 -11.10
C PHE A 9 -2.63 -47.28 -11.08
N ALA A 10 -3.49 -46.25 -11.04
CA ALA A 10 -3.11 -44.89 -10.74
C ALA A 10 -2.91 -44.75 -9.22
N PHE A 11 -1.68 -44.65 -8.78
CA PHE A 11 -1.36 -44.22 -7.42
C PHE A 11 -1.69 -42.73 -7.26
N PHE A 12 -2.81 -42.43 -6.66
CA PHE A 12 -3.09 -41.12 -6.10
C PHE A 12 -2.30 -40.99 -4.79
N GLY A 13 -1.12 -40.35 -4.89
CA GLY A 13 -0.43 -39.88 -3.70
C GLY A 13 -1.19 -38.70 -3.14
N ALA A 14 -1.91 -38.88 -2.04
CA ALA A 14 -2.42 -37.81 -1.23
C ALA A 14 -1.24 -37.06 -0.62
N LEU A 15 -0.89 -35.87 -1.16
CA LEU A 15 -0.13 -34.89 -0.43
C LEU A 15 -1.00 -34.44 0.74
N ALA A 16 -0.67 -34.89 1.95
CA ALA A 16 -1.16 -34.29 3.18
C ALA A 16 -0.65 -32.82 3.17
N ALA A 17 -1.56 -31.87 2.91
CA ALA A 17 -1.34 -30.48 3.22
C ALA A 17 -1.11 -30.44 4.74
N ALA A 18 0.11 -30.11 5.16
CA ALA A 18 0.37 -29.69 6.51
C ALA A 18 -0.52 -28.47 6.75
N ASP A 19 -1.49 -28.60 7.65
CA ASP A 19 -2.26 -27.49 8.18
C ASP A 19 -1.25 -26.51 8.82
N GLY A 20 -0.73 -25.59 8.01
CA GLY A 20 -0.04 -24.41 8.49
C GLY A 20 -1.06 -23.58 9.24
N ILE A 21 -1.02 -23.64 10.57
CA ILE A 21 -1.73 -22.72 11.43
C ILE A 21 -1.25 -21.33 11.00
N SER A 22 -2.09 -20.60 10.26
CA SER A 22 -1.84 -19.18 9.98
C SER A 22 -1.59 -18.51 11.33
N PRO A 23 -0.48 -17.78 11.50
CA PRO A 23 -0.25 -17.03 12.73
C PRO A 23 -1.48 -16.17 12.98
N GLY A 24 -2.02 -16.26 14.19
CA GLY A 24 -3.20 -15.48 14.58
C GLY A 24 -2.97 -13.99 14.34
N PRO A 25 -4.05 -13.18 14.33
CA PRO A 25 -3.94 -11.75 14.05
C PRO A 25 -2.90 -11.09 14.98
N ASP A 26 -1.95 -10.35 14.37
CA ASP A 26 -0.88 -9.64 15.09
C ASP A 26 -1.43 -8.38 15.79
N ILE A 27 -2.38 -8.59 16.71
CA ILE A 27 -2.94 -7.54 17.56
C ILE A 27 -2.62 -7.84 19.02
N ARG A 28 -2.04 -6.86 19.69
CA ARG A 28 -1.83 -6.89 21.13
C ARG A 28 -3.15 -6.67 21.84
N GLU A 29 -3.64 -7.69 22.56
CA GLU A 29 -4.90 -7.61 23.29
C GLU A 29 -4.75 -6.88 24.63
N ASN A 30 -5.79 -6.16 25.03
CA ASN A 30 -5.93 -5.58 26.38
C ASN A 30 -7.25 -5.96 27.04
N VAL A 31 -7.80 -7.09 26.63
CA VAL A 31 -9.11 -7.57 27.06
C VAL A 31 -9.20 -7.79 28.56
N GLU A 32 -8.17 -8.31 29.22
CA GLU A 32 -8.16 -8.51 30.69
C GLU A 32 -8.38 -7.18 31.43
N VAL A 33 -7.71 -6.12 31.00
CA VAL A 33 -7.85 -4.80 31.61
C VAL A 33 -9.22 -4.20 31.33
N ARG A 34 -9.75 -4.37 30.11
CA ARG A 34 -11.10 -3.88 29.77
C ARG A 34 -12.18 -4.64 30.55
N GLN A 35 -11.99 -5.93 30.79
CA GLN A 35 -12.88 -6.74 31.64
C GLN A 35 -12.81 -6.29 33.11
N LEU A 36 -11.58 -6.09 33.63
CA LEU A 36 -11.38 -5.59 35.01
C LEU A 36 -12.05 -4.20 35.20
N LYS A 37 -12.06 -3.37 34.18
CA LYS A 37 -12.65 -2.03 34.19
C LYS A 37 -14.09 -1.99 33.62
N ARG A 38 -14.78 -3.11 33.53
CA ARG A 38 -16.14 -3.19 32.98
C ARG A 38 -17.11 -2.22 33.65
N ASP A 39 -17.08 -2.16 34.97
CA ASP A 39 -17.98 -1.26 35.75
C ASP A 39 -17.64 0.19 35.47
N LEU A 40 -16.36 0.54 35.38
CA LEU A 40 -15.91 1.89 35.02
C LEU A 40 -16.36 2.26 33.58
N ILE A 41 -16.28 1.35 32.61
CA ILE A 41 -16.70 1.60 31.22
C ILE A 41 -18.18 2.03 31.18
N THR A 42 -19.03 1.47 32.03
CA THR A 42 -20.48 1.71 32.07
C THR A 42 -20.91 2.71 33.17
N ALA A 43 -19.99 3.13 34.04
CA ALA A 43 -20.25 4.04 35.15
C ALA A 43 -20.83 5.38 34.70
N PRO A 44 -21.50 6.10 35.60
CA PRO A 44 -21.95 7.48 35.38
C PRO A 44 -20.78 8.40 35.02
N THR A 45 -21.06 9.47 34.26
CA THR A 45 -20.06 10.43 33.79
C THR A 45 -19.14 10.97 34.88
N TRP A 46 -19.72 11.37 36.05
CA TRP A 46 -18.95 11.93 37.15
C TRP A 46 -17.92 10.96 37.75
N GLU A 47 -18.26 9.66 37.80
CA GLU A 47 -17.38 8.63 38.32
C GLU A 47 -16.23 8.36 37.36
N VAL A 48 -16.51 8.23 36.06
CA VAL A 48 -15.48 8.06 35.03
C VAL A 48 -14.50 9.23 35.01
N LEU A 49 -15.01 10.47 35.08
CA LEU A 49 -14.19 11.69 35.06
C LEU A 49 -13.31 11.85 36.31
N SER A 50 -13.64 11.24 37.43
CA SER A 50 -12.84 11.27 38.65
C SER A 50 -11.76 10.17 38.71
N THR A 51 -11.73 9.27 37.72
CA THR A 51 -10.81 8.14 37.70
C THR A 51 -9.38 8.61 37.41
N PRO A 52 -8.42 8.33 38.31
CA PRO A 52 -7.01 8.66 38.07
C PRO A 52 -6.42 7.75 36.99
N ARG A 53 -5.35 8.21 36.35
CA ARG A 53 -4.56 7.40 35.45
C ARG A 53 -3.94 6.22 36.20
N GLU A 54 -4.05 5.02 35.64
CA GLU A 54 -3.53 3.79 36.19
C GLU A 54 -2.79 2.99 35.11
N VAL A 55 -1.72 2.29 35.47
CA VAL A 55 -1.00 1.37 34.58
C VAL A 55 -1.14 -0.04 35.13
N ILE A 56 -1.75 -0.93 34.35
CA ILE A 56 -2.10 -2.28 34.77
C ILE A 56 -1.28 -3.29 33.98
N ARG A 57 -0.70 -4.28 34.65
CA ARG A 57 -0.04 -5.41 34.02
C ARG A 57 -1.08 -6.52 33.77
N GLN A 58 -1.09 -7.04 32.57
CA GLN A 58 -1.89 -8.20 32.19
C GLN A 58 -1.19 -9.50 32.57
N ARG A 59 -1.96 -10.58 32.80
CA ARG A 59 -1.40 -11.90 33.10
C ARG A 59 -1.04 -12.67 31.85
N GLY A 60 -1.88 -12.54 30.79
CA GLY A 60 -1.72 -13.25 29.53
C GLY A 60 -0.86 -12.54 28.49
N GLU A 61 -0.41 -11.31 28.77
CA GLU A 61 0.33 -10.47 27.82
C GLU A 61 1.58 -9.86 28.49
N GLU A 62 2.65 -9.69 27.73
CA GLU A 62 3.89 -9.11 28.27
C GLU A 62 3.79 -7.60 28.51
N HIS A 63 2.98 -6.89 27.70
CA HIS A 63 2.86 -5.46 27.75
C HIS A 63 1.85 -4.99 28.82
N ARG A 64 2.10 -3.79 29.37
CA ARG A 64 1.20 -3.11 30.30
C ARG A 64 0.16 -2.30 29.52
N VAL A 65 -0.90 -1.92 30.19
CA VAL A 65 -1.98 -1.07 29.66
C VAL A 65 -2.16 0.13 30.56
N ALA A 66 -2.08 1.34 29.99
CA ALA A 66 -2.50 2.55 30.69
C ALA A 66 -4.00 2.77 30.51
N VAL A 67 -4.71 2.95 31.61
CA VAL A 67 -6.12 3.37 31.63
C VAL A 67 -6.15 4.82 32.05
N GLU A 68 -6.69 5.68 31.22
CA GLU A 68 -6.81 7.11 31.51
C GLU A 68 -8.07 7.72 30.94
N VAL A 69 -8.48 8.86 31.46
CA VAL A 69 -9.64 9.60 31.01
C VAL A 69 -9.22 10.97 30.49
N GLN A 70 -9.67 11.30 29.29
CA GLN A 70 -9.47 12.62 28.69
C GLN A 70 -10.82 13.28 28.43
N ARG A 71 -10.88 14.62 28.54
CA ARG A 71 -12.11 15.42 28.37
C ARG A 71 -11.89 16.50 27.33
N THR A 72 -12.93 16.72 26.50
CA THR A 72 -13.06 17.85 25.58
C THR A 72 -14.32 18.67 25.98
N ALA A 73 -14.68 19.68 25.19
CA ALA A 73 -15.87 20.49 25.44
C ALA A 73 -17.17 19.67 25.44
N ASP A 74 -17.32 18.72 24.52
CA ASP A 74 -18.55 17.98 24.27
C ASP A 74 -18.51 16.52 24.67
N PHE A 75 -17.31 15.96 24.81
CA PHE A 75 -17.09 14.52 24.98
C PHE A 75 -16.06 14.22 26.06
N PHE A 76 -16.09 12.99 26.53
CA PHE A 76 -14.99 12.42 27.27
C PHE A 76 -14.60 11.06 26.64
N TYR A 77 -13.36 10.67 26.90
CA TYR A 77 -12.74 9.48 26.34
C TYR A 77 -12.15 8.62 27.44
N LEU A 78 -12.52 7.35 27.48
CA LEU A 78 -11.86 6.35 28.29
C LEU A 78 -10.88 5.59 27.39
N LEU A 79 -9.59 5.66 27.72
CA LEU A 79 -8.50 5.17 26.91
C LEU A 79 -7.88 3.93 27.55
N PHE A 80 -7.67 2.90 26.75
CA PHE A 80 -6.94 1.70 27.10
C PHE A 80 -5.74 1.62 26.16
N LEU A 81 -4.59 2.15 26.58
CA LEU A 81 -3.42 2.34 25.77
C LEU A 81 -2.40 1.24 26.02
N ASN A 82 -2.08 0.47 24.99
CA ASN A 82 -1.06 -0.58 25.08
C ASN A 82 0.33 0.05 25.14
N GLU A 83 1.19 -0.53 26.00
CA GLU A 83 2.58 -0.13 26.08
C GLU A 83 3.32 -0.40 24.78
N GLU A 84 4.09 0.57 24.33
CA GLU A 84 4.95 0.46 23.16
C GLU A 84 6.30 1.15 23.44
N GLY A 85 7.38 0.40 23.38
CA GLY A 85 8.69 0.87 23.87
C GLY A 85 8.63 1.24 25.35
N SER A 86 8.96 2.48 25.69
CA SER A 86 8.92 2.99 27.07
C SER A 86 7.66 3.80 27.41
N GLY A 87 6.66 3.85 26.52
CA GLY A 87 5.49 4.72 26.67
C GLY A 87 4.16 4.06 26.34
N PHE A 88 3.10 4.87 26.40
CA PHE A 88 1.74 4.49 26.11
C PHE A 88 1.17 5.45 25.04
N PRO A 89 1.59 5.31 23.78
CA PRO A 89 1.12 6.21 22.74
C PRO A 89 -0.37 6.02 22.47
N LEU A 90 -1.03 7.10 22.07
CA LEU A 90 -2.45 7.07 21.72
C LEU A 90 -2.72 6.11 20.58
N VAL A 91 -1.81 6.07 19.61
CA VAL A 91 -1.86 5.18 18.44
C VAL A 91 -0.87 4.04 18.67
N SER A 92 -1.34 2.95 19.24
CA SER A 92 -0.61 1.69 19.35
C SER A 92 -1.52 0.51 19.02
N ARG A 93 -0.94 -0.57 18.50
CA ARG A 93 -1.73 -1.74 18.09
C ARG A 93 -2.50 -2.32 19.28
N GLY A 94 -3.80 -2.53 19.08
CA GLY A 94 -4.70 -3.05 20.10
C GLY A 94 -5.17 -2.01 21.12
N SER A 95 -4.78 -0.75 21.05
CA SER A 95 -5.33 0.30 21.92
C SER A 95 -6.77 0.62 21.57
N TRP A 96 -7.57 0.84 22.62
CA TRP A 96 -8.99 1.15 22.53
C TRP A 96 -9.28 2.54 23.08
N ILE A 97 -10.11 3.29 22.38
CA ILE A 97 -10.59 4.61 22.79
C ILE A 97 -12.11 4.61 22.77
N VAL A 98 -12.73 4.66 23.95
CA VAL A 98 -14.17 4.71 24.09
C VAL A 98 -14.61 6.16 24.23
N LYS A 99 -15.40 6.66 23.29
CA LYS A 99 -15.95 8.03 23.29
C LYS A 99 -17.35 8.05 23.84
N ARG A 100 -17.62 8.93 24.80
CA ARG A 100 -18.96 9.15 25.40
C ARG A 100 -19.31 10.64 25.36
N ASP A 101 -20.58 10.94 25.23
CA ASP A 101 -21.12 12.29 25.31
C ASP A 101 -20.99 12.82 26.74
N LEU A 102 -20.48 14.03 26.93
CA LEU A 102 -20.18 14.58 28.24
C LEU A 102 -21.44 14.89 29.03
N ARG A 103 -22.52 15.33 28.38
CA ARG A 103 -23.76 15.76 29.00
C ARG A 103 -24.66 14.58 29.36
N THR A 104 -24.80 13.63 28.46
CA THR A 104 -25.73 12.51 28.62
C THR A 104 -25.09 11.24 29.14
N GLY A 105 -23.75 11.13 29.06
CA GLY A 105 -23.02 9.92 29.35
C GLY A 105 -23.18 8.81 28.28
N ALA A 106 -23.92 9.10 27.21
CA ALA A 106 -24.20 8.10 26.18
C ALA A 106 -22.93 7.68 25.41
N PHE A 107 -22.83 6.40 25.05
CA PHE A 107 -21.78 5.93 24.18
C PHE A 107 -21.96 6.48 22.76
N VAL A 108 -20.89 7.01 22.21
CA VAL A 108 -20.85 7.55 20.84
C VAL A 108 -20.17 6.54 19.89
N GLN A 109 -18.98 6.06 20.24
CA GLN A 109 -18.20 5.09 19.48
C GLN A 109 -17.04 4.51 20.30
N ALA A 110 -16.47 3.43 19.81
CA ALA A 110 -15.13 2.99 20.21
C ALA A 110 -14.22 2.94 18.98
N LYS A 111 -12.96 3.36 19.15
CA LYS A 111 -11.92 3.28 18.13
C LYS A 111 -10.88 2.26 18.60
N ILE A 112 -10.48 1.35 17.70
CA ILE A 112 -9.54 0.28 17.98
C ILE A 112 -8.43 0.34 16.92
N PHE A 113 -7.20 0.59 17.31
CA PHE A 113 -6.09 0.65 16.36
C PHE A 113 -5.60 -0.76 16.04
N HIS A 114 -5.66 -1.14 14.77
CA HIS A 114 -5.12 -2.42 14.31
C HIS A 114 -3.71 -2.29 13.68
N ARG A 115 -3.22 -1.07 13.50
CA ARG A 115 -1.87 -0.72 13.05
C ARG A 115 -1.32 0.44 13.86
N ARG A 116 -0.04 0.82 13.63
CA ARG A 116 0.65 1.94 14.30
C ARG A 116 0.35 3.31 13.69
N GLU A 117 -0.33 3.35 12.55
CA GLU A 117 -0.69 4.59 11.88
C GLU A 117 -2.05 5.09 12.36
N GLU A 118 -2.15 6.39 12.57
CA GLU A 118 -3.37 7.05 13.08
C GLU A 118 -4.60 6.76 12.21
N GLY A 119 -4.40 6.60 10.90
CA GLY A 119 -5.45 6.31 9.92
C GLY A 119 -5.88 4.84 9.85
N SER A 120 -5.31 3.92 10.67
CA SER A 120 -5.55 2.47 10.56
C SER A 120 -6.26 1.94 11.82
N PHE A 121 -7.59 1.96 11.79
CA PHE A 121 -8.43 1.61 12.93
C PHE A 121 -9.78 1.03 12.53
N VAL A 122 -10.40 0.32 13.47
CA VAL A 122 -11.83 -0.01 13.46
C VAL A 122 -12.58 0.99 14.31
N ARG A 123 -13.71 1.45 13.83
CA ARG A 123 -14.61 2.34 14.58
C ARG A 123 -15.95 1.65 14.77
N VAL A 124 -16.24 1.26 16.00
CA VAL A 124 -17.47 0.56 16.37
C VAL A 124 -18.48 1.55 16.91
N PHE A 125 -19.74 1.37 16.56
CA PHE A 125 -20.87 2.21 16.98
C PHE A 125 -21.91 1.37 17.73
N PRO A 126 -22.54 1.92 18.79
CA PRO A 126 -23.70 1.29 19.40
C PRO A 126 -24.89 1.26 18.44
N ASP A 127 -25.79 0.33 18.64
CA ASP A 127 -27.11 0.35 17.99
C ASP A 127 -27.88 1.63 18.44
N PRO A 128 -28.60 2.30 17.54
CA PRO A 128 -29.44 3.46 17.90
C PRO A 128 -30.49 3.15 19.01
N ARG A 129 -30.87 1.87 19.18
CA ARG A 129 -31.81 1.40 20.24
C ARG A 129 -31.15 1.23 21.61
N GLY A 130 -29.84 1.39 21.70
CA GLY A 130 -29.09 1.35 22.94
C GLY A 130 -27.84 0.40 22.87
N PRO A 131 -26.88 0.67 23.78
CA PRO A 131 -25.57 -0.01 23.76
C PRO A 131 -25.63 -1.50 24.16
N VAL A 132 -26.72 -1.97 24.74
CA VAL A 132 -26.94 -3.37 25.10
C VAL A 132 -27.68 -4.16 24.01
N SER A 133 -28.14 -3.48 22.95
CA SER A 133 -28.72 -4.15 21.78
C SER A 133 -27.65 -4.97 21.05
N GLY A 134 -27.98 -6.18 20.60
CA GLY A 134 -27.07 -7.08 19.90
C GLY A 134 -26.75 -6.71 18.44
N ARG A 135 -26.76 -5.42 18.09
CA ARG A 135 -26.66 -4.96 16.68
C ARG A 135 -25.67 -3.83 16.46
N SER A 136 -24.54 -3.87 17.14
CA SER A 136 -23.46 -2.91 16.87
C SER A 136 -23.01 -2.94 15.41
N ARG A 137 -22.47 -1.84 14.93
CA ARG A 137 -21.94 -1.67 13.58
C ARG A 137 -20.52 -1.15 13.62
N MET A 138 -19.77 -1.36 12.57
CA MET A 138 -18.40 -0.84 12.49
C MET A 138 -18.06 -0.32 11.10
N ASP A 139 -17.15 0.65 11.09
CA ASP A 139 -16.39 1.06 9.91
C ASP A 139 -14.94 0.57 10.08
N VAL A 140 -14.29 0.21 8.97
CA VAL A 140 -12.88 -0.20 8.95
C VAL A 140 -12.09 0.79 8.11
N TYR A 141 -11.00 1.28 8.68
CA TYR A 141 -10.11 2.25 8.04
C TYR A 141 -8.69 1.68 7.91
N LEU A 142 -8.04 1.95 6.78
CA LEU A 142 -6.64 1.66 6.54
C LEU A 142 -5.96 2.90 5.98
N PHE A 143 -4.94 3.39 6.67
CA PHE A 143 -4.14 4.55 6.26
C PHE A 143 -5.01 5.75 5.80
N GLY A 144 -6.06 6.06 6.58
CA GLY A 144 -7.02 7.14 6.33
C GLY A 144 -8.18 6.78 5.38
N LYS A 145 -8.07 5.73 4.58
CA LYS A 145 -9.14 5.27 3.70
C LYS A 145 -10.15 4.41 4.46
N ARG A 146 -11.44 4.74 4.36
CA ARG A 146 -12.50 3.86 4.83
C ARG A 146 -12.73 2.74 3.84
N LEU A 147 -12.30 1.52 4.20
CA LEU A 147 -12.46 0.31 3.37
C LEU A 147 -13.87 -0.26 3.47
N HIS A 148 -14.42 -0.31 4.68
CA HIS A 148 -15.76 -0.82 4.93
C HIS A 148 -16.56 0.18 5.72
N LYS A 149 -17.83 0.30 5.39
CA LYS A 149 -18.80 1.17 6.07
C LYS A 149 -19.94 0.34 6.60
N ASP A 150 -20.32 0.63 7.85
CA ASP A 150 -21.59 0.18 8.45
C ASP A 150 -21.73 -1.36 8.50
N VAL A 151 -20.62 -2.07 8.72
CA VAL A 151 -20.59 -3.55 8.81
C VAL A 151 -21.30 -3.99 10.11
N PRO A 152 -22.33 -4.85 10.03
CA PRO A 152 -22.99 -5.37 11.24
C PRO A 152 -22.07 -6.34 12.00
N VAL A 153 -21.95 -6.16 13.32
CA VAL A 153 -21.09 -7.01 14.16
C VAL A 153 -21.88 -8.11 14.89
N GLY A 154 -23.20 -7.94 15.06
CA GLY A 154 -24.07 -8.96 15.66
C GLY A 154 -23.90 -9.15 17.18
N ARG A 155 -23.22 -8.22 17.86
CA ARG A 155 -23.05 -8.19 19.32
C ARG A 155 -23.43 -6.83 19.89
N SER A 156 -23.72 -6.79 21.20
CA SER A 156 -23.95 -5.52 21.88
C SER A 156 -22.66 -4.69 21.96
N PHE A 157 -22.80 -3.38 21.98
CA PHE A 157 -21.64 -2.48 22.07
C PHE A 157 -20.83 -2.72 23.36
N VAL A 158 -21.52 -2.89 24.49
CA VAL A 158 -20.86 -3.14 25.77
C VAL A 158 -20.11 -4.46 25.79
N ASP A 159 -20.68 -5.53 25.20
CA ASP A 159 -20.01 -6.82 25.11
C ASP A 159 -18.76 -6.72 24.21
N LEU A 160 -18.79 -5.92 23.14
CA LEU A 160 -17.61 -5.68 22.32
C LEU A 160 -16.53 -4.91 23.09
N LEU A 161 -16.90 -3.94 23.93
CA LEU A 161 -15.92 -3.18 24.73
C LEU A 161 -15.15 -4.05 25.73
N THR A 162 -15.74 -5.15 26.17
CA THR A 162 -15.16 -6.08 27.16
C THR A 162 -14.77 -7.43 26.56
N GLY A 163 -15.04 -7.67 25.28
CA GLY A 163 -14.65 -8.87 24.54
C GLY A 163 -13.28 -8.71 23.84
N PRO A 164 -12.66 -9.81 23.41
CA PRO A 164 -11.43 -9.78 22.65
C PRO A 164 -11.68 -9.25 21.23
N PHE A 165 -10.68 -8.59 20.64
CA PHE A 165 -10.79 -8.09 19.27
C PHE A 165 -10.97 -9.22 18.24
N VAL A 166 -10.41 -10.39 18.51
CA VAL A 166 -10.58 -11.58 17.66
C VAL A 166 -12.04 -11.99 17.48
N ASP A 167 -12.93 -11.63 18.41
CA ASP A 167 -14.38 -11.88 18.25
C ASP A 167 -14.96 -10.99 17.15
N ILE A 168 -14.54 -9.72 17.06
CA ILE A 168 -14.92 -8.82 15.97
C ILE A 168 -14.44 -9.41 14.62
N VAL A 169 -13.19 -9.83 14.57
CA VAL A 169 -12.59 -10.46 13.38
C VAL A 169 -13.42 -11.67 12.94
N ARG A 170 -13.71 -12.60 13.87
CA ARG A 170 -14.47 -13.82 13.60
C ARG A 170 -15.89 -13.53 13.10
N LEU A 171 -16.58 -12.58 13.72
CA LEU A 171 -17.96 -12.25 13.38
C LEU A 171 -18.09 -11.55 12.02
N THR A 172 -17.03 -10.93 11.53
CA THR A 172 -17.05 -10.09 10.33
C THR A 172 -16.15 -10.59 9.19
N ARG A 173 -15.49 -11.76 9.36
CA ARG A 173 -14.55 -12.32 8.37
C ARG A 173 -15.17 -12.58 7.00
N GLY A 174 -16.49 -12.77 6.91
CA GLY A 174 -17.20 -12.92 5.63
C GLY A 174 -17.37 -11.62 4.85
N THR A 175 -17.06 -10.46 5.47
CA THR A 175 -17.22 -9.14 4.86
C THR A 175 -15.88 -8.38 4.78
N VAL A 176 -15.01 -8.58 5.76
CA VAL A 176 -13.74 -7.87 5.90
C VAL A 176 -12.59 -8.84 5.68
N ASP A 177 -11.67 -8.48 4.79
CA ASP A 177 -10.42 -9.21 4.58
C ASP A 177 -9.42 -8.90 5.71
N TRP A 178 -9.63 -9.57 6.84
CA TRP A 178 -8.76 -9.45 8.01
C TRP A 178 -7.37 -10.04 7.79
N ASP A 179 -7.24 -11.02 6.90
CA ASP A 179 -5.97 -11.69 6.64
C ASP A 179 -4.95 -10.68 6.06
N THR A 180 -5.37 -9.84 5.14
CA THR A 180 -4.54 -8.73 4.65
C THR A 180 -4.38 -7.61 5.68
N LEU A 181 -5.47 -7.20 6.35
CA LEU A 181 -5.44 -6.04 7.26
C LEU A 181 -4.63 -6.29 8.53
N LEU A 182 -4.57 -7.54 9.00
CA LEU A 182 -3.86 -7.94 10.20
C LEU A 182 -2.60 -8.77 9.91
N ALA A 183 -2.22 -8.90 8.63
CA ALA A 183 -0.99 -9.62 8.25
C ALA A 183 0.20 -9.10 9.07
N PRO A 184 1.00 -9.97 9.67
CA PRO A 184 2.23 -9.55 10.32
C PRO A 184 3.14 -8.89 9.28
N VAL A 185 3.75 -7.77 9.66
CA VAL A 185 4.75 -7.12 8.83
C VAL A 185 6.09 -7.79 9.10
N ASP A 186 6.61 -8.48 8.10
CA ASP A 186 7.98 -8.98 8.11
C ASP A 186 8.92 -7.93 7.47
N PRO A 187 9.73 -7.19 8.23
CA PRO A 187 10.64 -6.20 7.68
C PRO A 187 11.65 -6.77 6.69
N GLU A 188 12.04 -8.05 6.83
CA GLU A 188 13.00 -8.69 5.94
C GLU A 188 12.48 -8.83 4.51
N ALA A 189 11.16 -9.00 4.35
CA ALA A 189 10.52 -9.07 3.04
C ALA A 189 10.74 -7.80 2.17
N TYR A 190 11.16 -6.69 2.79
CA TYR A 190 11.45 -5.42 2.11
C TYR A 190 12.95 -5.10 2.03
N GLY A 191 13.82 -6.05 2.39
CA GLY A 191 15.27 -5.85 2.41
C GLY A 191 15.81 -5.39 1.05
N ASP A 192 15.35 -6.01 -0.06
CA ASP A 192 15.74 -5.62 -1.41
C ASP A 192 15.27 -4.21 -1.75
N SER A 193 14.01 -3.87 -1.48
CA SER A 193 13.48 -2.52 -1.73
C SER A 193 14.25 -1.45 -0.98
N ARG A 194 14.61 -1.69 0.30
CA ARG A 194 15.42 -0.76 1.10
C ARG A 194 16.83 -0.60 0.53
N ARG A 195 17.48 -1.69 0.08
CA ARG A 195 18.79 -1.63 -0.58
C ARG A 195 18.73 -0.85 -1.90
N MET A 196 17.70 -1.09 -2.71
CA MET A 196 17.47 -0.34 -3.95
C MET A 196 17.31 1.16 -3.68
N VAL A 197 16.46 1.54 -2.72
CA VAL A 197 16.26 2.94 -2.30
C VAL A 197 17.58 3.59 -1.89
N ALA A 198 18.38 2.91 -1.06
CA ALA A 198 19.69 3.42 -0.63
C ALA A 198 20.66 3.60 -1.82
N ALA A 199 20.69 2.67 -2.75
CA ALA A 199 21.54 2.72 -3.93
C ALA A 199 21.11 3.84 -4.89
N VAL A 200 19.80 4.04 -5.11
CA VAL A 200 19.25 5.14 -5.91
C VAL A 200 19.64 6.48 -5.28
N ARG A 201 19.37 6.69 -3.97
CA ARG A 201 19.73 7.91 -3.24
C ARG A 201 21.22 8.28 -3.38
N LYS A 202 22.08 7.27 -3.29
CA LYS A 202 23.53 7.46 -3.43
C LYS A 202 23.91 7.93 -4.84
N ALA A 203 23.17 7.51 -5.86
CA ALA A 203 23.46 7.84 -7.25
C ALA A 203 22.87 9.17 -7.72
N LEU A 204 21.76 9.65 -7.09
CA LEU A 204 21.04 10.86 -7.52
C LEU A 204 21.93 12.09 -7.76
N PRO A 205 22.90 12.44 -6.88
CA PRO A 205 23.69 13.66 -7.08
C PRO A 205 24.53 13.67 -8.35
N GLY A 206 24.79 12.49 -8.93
CA GLY A 206 25.56 12.34 -10.17
C GLY A 206 24.71 12.21 -11.43
N LEU A 207 23.38 12.33 -11.32
CA LEU A 207 22.48 12.16 -12.47
C LEU A 207 22.05 13.52 -13.02
N PRO A 208 22.38 13.83 -14.29
CA PRO A 208 21.95 15.05 -14.92
C PRO A 208 20.47 15.02 -15.31
N ASP A 209 19.80 16.19 -15.26
CA ASP A 209 18.41 16.40 -15.68
C ASP A 209 18.30 16.95 -17.08
N ALA A 210 17.32 16.50 -17.87
CA ALA A 210 17.02 17.01 -19.21
C ALA A 210 15.51 16.94 -19.49
N GLU A 211 15.04 17.77 -20.43
CA GLU A 211 13.63 17.78 -20.84
C GLU A 211 13.22 16.48 -21.56
N ASP A 212 14.10 15.94 -22.41
CA ASP A 212 13.93 14.64 -23.06
C ASP A 212 15.25 13.88 -23.04
N GLY A 213 15.29 12.72 -22.41
CA GLY A 213 16.51 11.93 -22.35
C GLY A 213 16.40 10.64 -21.59
N ALA A 214 17.08 9.64 -22.14
CA ALA A 214 17.28 8.33 -21.54
C ALA A 214 18.59 7.70 -22.00
N MET A 215 19.05 6.68 -21.28
CA MET A 215 20.17 5.84 -21.70
C MET A 215 19.69 4.83 -22.74
N ASP A 216 20.38 4.68 -23.87
CA ASP A 216 20.11 3.64 -24.88
C ASP A 216 20.61 2.25 -24.42
N GLU A 217 20.45 1.22 -25.26
CA GLU A 217 20.93 -0.14 -25.00
C GLU A 217 22.45 -0.26 -24.90
N ASN A 218 23.20 0.74 -25.36
CA ASN A 218 24.66 0.84 -25.31
C ASN A 218 25.17 1.69 -24.15
N GLY A 219 24.26 2.28 -23.37
CA GLY A 219 24.60 3.14 -22.25
C GLY A 219 24.91 4.60 -22.62
N ARG A 220 24.52 5.06 -23.82
CA ARG A 220 24.67 6.44 -24.27
C ARG A 220 23.40 7.23 -23.97
N LEU A 221 23.52 8.50 -23.56
CA LEU A 221 22.39 9.38 -23.42
C LEU A 221 21.89 9.87 -24.78
N VAL A 222 20.62 9.63 -25.03
CA VAL A 222 19.94 9.98 -26.29
C VAL A 222 18.58 10.61 -25.99
N PHE A 223 18.06 11.37 -26.94
CA PHE A 223 16.68 11.83 -26.92
C PHE A 223 15.74 10.64 -27.13
N ILE A 224 14.73 10.48 -26.29
CA ILE A 224 13.79 9.33 -26.36
C ILE A 224 13.04 9.32 -27.69
N GLU A 225 12.60 10.49 -28.15
CA GLU A 225 11.82 10.58 -29.37
C GLU A 225 12.66 10.22 -30.60
N SER A 226 13.80 10.86 -30.81
CA SER A 226 14.60 10.77 -32.04
C SER A 226 15.70 9.74 -32.01
N LEU A 227 16.04 9.17 -30.85
CA LEU A 227 17.16 8.27 -30.59
C LEU A 227 18.54 8.84 -30.95
N ARG A 228 18.61 10.16 -31.20
CA ARG A 228 19.87 10.86 -31.46
C ARG A 228 20.62 11.13 -30.16
N SER A 229 21.94 11.05 -30.21
CA SER A 229 22.79 11.38 -29.06
C SER A 229 22.55 12.80 -28.54
N GLN A 230 22.54 12.96 -27.26
CA GLN A 230 22.52 14.26 -26.58
C GLN A 230 23.93 14.81 -26.55
N GLU A 231 24.26 15.74 -27.44
CA GLU A 231 25.59 16.33 -27.51
C GLU A 231 25.78 17.47 -26.50
N LYS A 232 24.70 18.17 -26.18
CA LYS A 232 24.68 19.31 -25.24
C LYS A 232 23.76 19.03 -24.09
N LEU A 233 24.25 19.25 -22.86
CA LEU A 233 23.49 19.05 -21.62
C LEU A 233 22.75 17.68 -21.57
N PRO A 234 23.50 16.57 -21.67
CA PRO A 234 22.90 15.24 -21.62
C PRO A 234 22.28 14.98 -20.23
N GLY A 235 21.12 14.34 -20.20
CA GLY A 235 20.43 14.06 -18.95
C GLY A 235 19.23 13.12 -19.10
N PHE A 236 18.53 12.93 -18.03
CA PHE A 236 17.34 12.09 -17.93
C PHE A 236 16.09 12.94 -17.75
N ASN A 237 15.01 12.62 -18.46
CA ASN A 237 13.68 13.04 -18.06
C ASN A 237 13.06 12.01 -17.10
N CYS A 238 11.81 12.20 -16.69
CA CYS A 238 11.12 11.30 -15.77
C CYS A 238 11.03 9.85 -16.30
N SER A 239 10.77 9.67 -17.57
CA SER A 239 10.69 8.35 -18.23
C SER A 239 12.07 7.69 -18.37
N GLY A 240 13.09 8.46 -18.74
CA GLY A 240 14.47 8.01 -18.78
C GLY A 240 15.02 7.63 -17.42
N PHE A 241 14.66 8.37 -16.37
CA PHE A 241 15.02 8.02 -15.00
C PHE A 241 14.36 6.70 -14.55
N ALA A 242 13.06 6.51 -14.83
CA ALA A 242 12.39 5.24 -14.52
C ALA A 242 13.05 4.05 -15.22
N LYS A 243 13.46 4.24 -16.50
CA LYS A 243 14.26 3.24 -17.22
C LYS A 243 15.61 3.01 -16.56
N TRP A 244 16.32 4.05 -16.14
CA TRP A 244 17.61 3.95 -15.46
C TRP A 244 17.51 3.10 -14.17
N VAL A 245 16.45 3.28 -13.38
CA VAL A 245 16.17 2.40 -12.23
C VAL A 245 15.96 0.97 -12.69
N ALA A 246 15.14 0.75 -13.72
CA ALA A 246 14.87 -0.58 -14.28
C ALA A 246 16.13 -1.25 -14.84
N ASP A 247 16.97 -0.49 -15.52
CA ASP A 247 18.26 -0.95 -16.03
C ASP A 247 19.20 -1.45 -14.91
N GLY A 248 19.05 -0.90 -13.69
CA GLY A 248 19.76 -1.38 -12.52
C GLY A 248 19.42 -2.82 -12.12
N LEU A 249 18.25 -3.32 -12.51
CA LEU A 249 17.85 -4.73 -12.36
C LEU A 249 18.12 -5.54 -13.63
N TYR A 250 17.93 -4.94 -14.80
CA TYR A 250 18.03 -5.62 -16.09
C TYR A 250 19.46 -5.93 -16.48
N ARG A 251 20.35 -4.93 -16.39
CA ARG A 251 21.75 -5.05 -16.82
C ARG A 251 22.56 -6.09 -16.06
N PRO A 252 22.50 -6.21 -14.73
CA PRO A 252 23.25 -7.24 -14.01
C PRO A 252 22.91 -8.67 -14.46
N ARG A 253 21.68 -8.90 -14.92
CA ARG A 253 21.19 -10.23 -15.35
C ARG A 253 21.42 -10.51 -16.83
N THR A 254 21.47 -9.48 -17.69
CA THR A 254 21.51 -9.64 -19.15
C THR A 254 22.80 -9.14 -19.79
N GLY A 255 23.59 -8.35 -19.07
CA GLY A 255 24.75 -7.64 -19.61
C GLY A 255 24.42 -6.44 -20.52
N ARG A 256 23.14 -6.11 -20.71
CA ARG A 256 22.65 -5.06 -21.61
C ARG A 256 21.69 -4.12 -20.89
N TYR A 257 21.47 -2.93 -21.45
CA TYR A 257 20.40 -2.03 -21.02
C TYR A 257 19.11 -2.32 -21.81
N LEU A 258 17.97 -1.90 -21.29
CA LEU A 258 16.69 -1.97 -21.98
C LEU A 258 16.72 -1.14 -23.28
N SER A 259 16.20 -1.70 -24.36
CA SER A 259 16.12 -1.01 -25.66
C SER A 259 14.98 0.03 -25.64
N LEU A 260 15.29 1.27 -26.02
CA LEU A 260 14.30 2.34 -26.12
C LEU A 260 13.22 2.04 -27.16
N GLU A 261 13.59 1.44 -28.30
CA GLU A 261 12.62 1.04 -29.33
C GLU A 261 11.63 0.01 -28.79
N ALA A 262 12.10 -0.95 -27.99
CA ALA A 262 11.22 -1.94 -27.35
C ALA A 262 10.27 -1.27 -26.35
N LEU A 263 10.76 -0.28 -25.57
CA LEU A 263 9.92 0.44 -24.60
C LEU A 263 8.90 1.37 -25.24
N LYS A 264 9.14 1.84 -26.45
CA LYS A 264 8.21 2.70 -27.23
C LYS A 264 7.13 1.91 -27.96
N LYS A 265 7.17 0.57 -27.95
CA LYS A 265 6.12 -0.25 -28.55
C LYS A 265 4.77 0.02 -27.92
N LYS A 266 3.72 0.06 -28.77
CA LYS A 266 2.35 0.31 -28.36
C LYS A 266 1.61 -1.02 -28.22
N PRO A 267 1.38 -1.52 -27.00
CA PRO A 267 0.60 -2.75 -26.76
C PRO A 267 -0.89 -2.45 -26.93
N LEU A 268 -1.36 -2.41 -28.16
CA LEU A 268 -2.73 -1.99 -28.51
C LEU A 268 -3.79 -2.88 -27.86
N GLU A 269 -3.50 -4.15 -27.66
CA GLU A 269 -4.37 -5.11 -26.97
C GLU A 269 -4.61 -4.78 -25.49
N ALA A 270 -3.69 -4.04 -24.87
CA ALA A 270 -3.79 -3.63 -23.47
C ALA A 270 -4.47 -2.26 -23.28
N ARG A 271 -4.78 -1.56 -24.37
CA ARG A 271 -5.45 -0.27 -24.33
C ARG A 271 -6.96 -0.46 -24.41
N GLY A 272 -7.70 0.32 -23.64
CA GLY A 272 -9.16 0.41 -23.75
C GLY A 272 -9.63 1.14 -25.02
N SER A 273 -10.95 1.23 -25.20
CA SER A 273 -11.58 1.92 -26.33
C SER A 273 -11.56 3.45 -26.16
N PHE A 274 -10.39 4.05 -26.07
CA PHE A 274 -10.28 5.50 -25.92
C PHE A 274 -10.30 6.20 -27.29
N ILE A 275 -11.18 7.18 -27.47
CA ILE A 275 -11.34 7.91 -28.74
C ILE A 275 -10.38 9.09 -28.74
N SER A 276 -9.18 8.92 -29.32
CA SER A 276 -8.26 10.05 -29.43
C SER A 276 -7.29 9.99 -30.62
N ARG A 277 -7.66 9.33 -31.70
CA ARG A 277 -6.74 9.12 -32.85
C ARG A 277 -6.03 10.39 -33.31
N ARG A 278 -6.75 11.50 -33.47
CA ARG A 278 -6.17 12.76 -33.90
C ARG A 278 -5.20 13.35 -32.86
N PHE A 279 -5.52 13.17 -31.57
CA PHE A 279 -4.67 13.62 -30.49
C PHE A 279 -3.43 12.74 -30.31
N GLU A 280 -3.58 11.43 -30.57
CA GLU A 280 -2.46 10.48 -30.53
C GLU A 280 -1.43 10.72 -31.63
N GLU A 281 -1.82 11.30 -32.75
CA GLU A 281 -0.91 11.69 -33.84
C GLU A 281 -0.01 12.87 -33.42
N GLU A 282 -0.52 13.79 -32.60
CA GLU A 282 0.19 14.97 -32.13
C GLU A 282 0.95 14.74 -30.82
N ARG A 283 0.34 13.97 -29.90
CA ARG A 283 0.90 13.66 -28.57
C ARG A 283 0.40 12.27 -28.16
N ASP A 284 1.31 11.33 -27.93
CA ASP A 284 0.93 10.02 -27.47
C ASP A 284 0.37 10.05 -26.03
N PRO A 285 -0.96 10.00 -25.83
CA PRO A 285 -1.55 10.07 -24.50
C PRO A 285 -1.33 8.80 -23.67
N PHE A 286 -0.87 7.73 -24.31
CA PHE A 286 -0.56 6.44 -23.67
C PHE A 286 0.93 6.27 -23.37
N PHE A 287 1.77 7.20 -23.76
CA PHE A 287 3.21 7.05 -23.64
C PHE A 287 3.66 6.55 -22.26
N GLY A 288 3.23 7.21 -21.19
CA GLY A 288 3.63 6.82 -19.83
C GLY A 288 3.11 5.44 -19.41
N LEU A 289 1.90 5.04 -19.84
CA LEU A 289 1.35 3.72 -19.58
C LEU A 289 2.16 2.64 -20.30
N ASP A 290 2.37 2.82 -21.58
CA ASP A 290 3.05 1.83 -22.41
C ASP A 290 4.51 1.70 -22.01
N TRP A 291 5.16 2.82 -21.72
CA TRP A 291 6.54 2.86 -21.24
C TRP A 291 6.72 2.07 -19.94
N THR A 292 5.89 2.33 -18.94
CA THR A 292 5.96 1.64 -17.65
C THR A 292 5.58 0.17 -17.76
N ARG A 293 4.58 -0.17 -18.58
CA ARG A 293 4.18 -1.55 -18.88
C ARG A 293 5.30 -2.33 -19.56
N ASN A 294 5.90 -1.76 -20.60
CA ASN A 294 6.98 -2.43 -21.34
C ASN A 294 8.21 -2.65 -20.46
N ILE A 295 8.55 -1.71 -19.58
CA ILE A 295 9.61 -1.90 -18.56
C ILE A 295 9.26 -3.09 -17.66
N ALA A 296 8.07 -3.10 -17.09
CA ALA A 296 7.66 -4.13 -16.13
C ALA A 296 7.61 -5.53 -16.77
N VAL A 297 7.09 -5.63 -18.00
CA VAL A 297 7.06 -6.88 -18.77
C VAL A 297 8.48 -7.39 -19.08
N ALA A 298 9.38 -6.48 -19.48
CA ALA A 298 10.77 -6.85 -19.78
C ALA A 298 11.49 -7.40 -18.52
N LEU A 299 11.25 -6.80 -17.35
CA LEU A 299 11.82 -7.27 -16.08
C LEU A 299 11.20 -8.58 -15.61
N ALA A 300 9.87 -8.71 -15.70
CA ALA A 300 9.17 -9.96 -15.35
C ALA A 300 9.60 -11.14 -16.20
N GLY A 301 9.94 -10.90 -17.47
CA GLY A 301 10.49 -11.92 -18.37
C GLY A 301 11.82 -12.52 -17.92
N LEU A 302 12.59 -11.81 -17.08
CA LEU A 302 13.85 -12.30 -16.52
C LEU A 302 13.65 -13.32 -15.40
N ASP A 303 12.53 -13.25 -14.71
CA ASP A 303 12.26 -14.10 -13.54
C ASP A 303 11.72 -15.49 -13.92
N GLY A 304 11.46 -15.74 -15.23
CA GLY A 304 10.94 -17.01 -15.74
C GLY A 304 9.54 -17.36 -15.18
N SER A 305 8.91 -16.45 -14.49
CA SER A 305 7.56 -16.63 -13.94
C SER A 305 6.55 -16.56 -15.08
N GLY A 306 5.69 -17.57 -15.22
CA GLY A 306 4.70 -17.71 -16.28
C GLY A 306 3.65 -16.58 -16.39
N GLY A 307 3.86 -15.45 -15.71
CA GLY A 307 3.04 -14.26 -15.69
C GLY A 307 3.76 -13.02 -16.24
N SER A 308 4.47 -13.11 -17.36
CA SER A 308 5.20 -11.98 -17.95
C SER A 308 4.34 -11.02 -18.79
N GLY A 309 3.03 -11.21 -18.85
CA GLY A 309 2.12 -10.34 -19.61
C GLY A 309 1.78 -9.03 -18.89
N ILE A 310 1.30 -8.05 -19.64
CA ILE A 310 0.88 -6.73 -19.13
C ILE A 310 -0.16 -6.87 -18.01
N GLU A 311 -1.13 -7.77 -18.17
CA GLU A 311 -2.22 -7.96 -17.19
C GLU A 311 -1.71 -8.37 -15.80
N SER A 312 -0.61 -9.14 -15.74
CA SER A 312 0.00 -9.55 -14.47
C SER A 312 0.81 -8.44 -13.80
N GLN A 313 1.30 -7.46 -14.57
CA GLN A 313 2.07 -6.34 -14.04
C GLN A 313 1.19 -5.13 -13.70
N ASP A 314 0.09 -4.92 -14.41
CA ASP A 314 -0.83 -3.81 -14.15
C ASP A 314 -1.55 -3.98 -12.80
N VAL A 315 -1.59 -2.91 -12.02
CA VAL A 315 -2.40 -2.85 -10.80
C VAL A 315 -3.78 -2.28 -11.16
N ARG A 316 -4.69 -3.12 -11.64
CA ARG A 316 -6.03 -2.69 -12.09
C ARG A 316 -7.16 -3.06 -11.13
N ARG A 317 -6.95 -4.07 -10.28
CA ARG A 317 -8.00 -4.66 -9.44
C ARG A 317 -7.56 -4.66 -7.98
N LEU A 318 -7.78 -3.54 -7.31
CA LEU A 318 -7.63 -3.45 -5.87
C LEU A 318 -9.00 -3.43 -5.21
N PRO A 319 -9.24 -4.26 -4.17
CA PRO A 319 -10.43 -4.13 -3.35
C PRO A 319 -10.53 -2.68 -2.84
N HIS A 320 -11.73 -2.13 -2.75
CA HIS A 320 -12.01 -0.81 -2.16
C HIS A 320 -11.57 0.42 -2.97
N TRP A 321 -10.85 0.28 -4.08
CA TRP A 321 -10.48 1.39 -4.96
C TRP A 321 -11.06 1.21 -6.36
N LYS A 322 -11.54 2.30 -6.92
CA LYS A 322 -12.09 2.29 -8.28
C LYS A 322 -11.02 2.67 -9.28
N TYR A 323 -10.61 1.71 -10.09
CA TYR A 323 -9.74 1.94 -11.23
C TYR A 323 -10.53 2.57 -12.39
N LYS A 324 -9.96 3.60 -13.01
CA LYS A 324 -10.46 4.18 -14.25
C LYS A 324 -9.63 3.67 -15.42
N GLU A 325 -10.31 3.10 -16.41
CA GLU A 325 -9.63 2.46 -17.56
C GLU A 325 -8.66 3.42 -18.24
N ASP A 326 -7.44 2.94 -18.52
CA ASP A 326 -6.31 3.67 -19.09
C ASP A 326 -5.89 4.96 -18.35
N MET A 327 -6.44 5.21 -17.20
CA MET A 327 -6.08 6.37 -16.36
C MET A 327 -5.41 5.95 -15.05
N GLY A 328 -5.97 4.97 -14.38
CA GLY A 328 -5.51 4.53 -13.08
C GLY A 328 -6.46 4.89 -11.94
N TYR A 329 -5.91 5.02 -10.75
CA TYR A 329 -6.60 5.44 -9.54
C TYR A 329 -6.45 6.95 -9.33
N PRO A 330 -7.40 7.63 -8.64
CA PRO A 330 -7.18 9.02 -8.23
C PRO A 330 -5.88 9.15 -7.42
N VAL A 331 -5.04 10.12 -7.73
CA VAL A 331 -3.78 10.36 -6.99
C VAL A 331 -4.05 10.62 -5.51
N ALA A 332 -5.20 11.19 -5.17
CA ALA A 332 -5.64 11.40 -3.78
C ALA A 332 -5.73 10.09 -2.96
N GLU A 333 -5.93 8.95 -3.60
CA GLU A 333 -6.00 7.63 -2.97
C GLU A 333 -4.64 6.91 -2.90
N LEU A 334 -3.61 7.44 -3.55
CA LEU A 334 -2.31 6.79 -3.69
C LEU A 334 -1.65 6.41 -2.36
N PRO A 335 -1.69 7.23 -1.29
CA PRO A 335 -1.08 6.85 -0.02
C PRO A 335 -1.65 5.57 0.57
N SER A 336 -2.98 5.45 0.59
CA SER A 336 -3.66 4.25 1.10
C SER A 336 -3.51 3.04 0.19
N ILE A 337 -3.42 3.25 -1.12
CA ILE A 337 -3.13 2.21 -2.11
C ILE A 337 -1.74 1.64 -1.89
N LEU A 338 -0.72 2.49 -1.75
CA LEU A 338 0.66 2.04 -1.53
C LEU A 338 0.82 1.32 -0.19
N TYR A 339 0.11 1.77 0.84
CA TYR A 339 0.08 1.06 2.12
C TYR A 339 -0.52 -0.34 1.99
N TYR A 340 -1.67 -0.44 1.31
CA TYR A 340 -2.32 -1.73 1.04
C TYR A 340 -1.43 -2.67 0.21
N LEU A 341 -0.82 -2.14 -0.86
CA LEU A 341 0.09 -2.90 -1.71
C LEU A 341 1.33 -3.39 -0.95
N ALA A 342 1.87 -2.57 -0.06
CA ALA A 342 2.97 -3.01 0.80
C ALA A 342 2.55 -4.20 1.68
N LEU A 343 1.33 -4.21 2.22
CA LEU A 343 0.83 -5.33 3.02
C LEU A 343 0.56 -6.59 2.20
N SER A 344 -0.07 -6.44 1.03
CA SER A 344 -0.58 -7.57 0.23
C SER A 344 0.45 -8.19 -0.71
N GLU A 345 1.43 -7.42 -1.16
CA GLU A 345 2.47 -7.88 -2.10
C GLU A 345 3.86 -7.31 -1.72
N PRO A 346 4.45 -7.78 -0.61
CA PRO A 346 5.78 -7.34 -0.18
C PRO A 346 6.85 -7.67 -1.22
N GLY A 347 7.90 -6.83 -1.30
CA GLY A 347 9.02 -7.03 -2.22
C GLY A 347 8.81 -6.49 -3.64
N TYR A 348 7.74 -5.71 -3.85
CA TYR A 348 7.52 -4.96 -5.09
C TYR A 348 7.76 -3.47 -4.91
N PHE A 349 8.22 -2.82 -5.96
CA PHE A 349 8.14 -1.38 -6.18
C PHE A 349 7.27 -1.09 -7.40
N TYR A 350 6.89 0.15 -7.61
CA TYR A 350 5.92 0.50 -8.65
C TYR A 350 6.46 1.59 -9.54
N LEU A 351 6.27 1.42 -10.85
CA LEU A 351 6.36 2.51 -11.82
C LEU A 351 4.98 3.13 -11.95
N ALA A 352 4.91 4.42 -11.77
CA ALA A 352 3.67 5.19 -11.77
C ALA A 352 3.59 6.09 -12.99
N SER A 353 2.56 5.94 -13.82
CA SER A 353 2.22 6.88 -14.88
C SER A 353 1.12 7.80 -14.40
N ILE A 354 1.41 9.10 -14.31
CA ILE A 354 0.44 10.13 -13.95
C ILE A 354 -0.28 10.59 -15.21
N ASN A 355 -1.61 10.55 -15.17
CA ASN A 355 -2.48 10.81 -16.31
C ASN A 355 -3.54 11.84 -15.92
N ARG A 356 -3.84 12.76 -16.85
CA ARG A 356 -4.83 13.83 -16.68
C ARG A 356 -5.92 13.72 -17.73
N GLU A 357 -7.14 14.06 -17.36
CA GLU A 357 -8.20 14.34 -18.29
C GLU A 357 -8.20 15.82 -18.67
N PHE A 358 -8.44 16.13 -19.94
CA PHE A 358 -8.62 17.48 -20.40
C PHE A 358 -9.63 17.59 -21.52
N GLY A 359 -10.14 18.80 -21.78
CA GLY A 359 -11.24 19.00 -22.71
C GLY A 359 -12.60 18.59 -22.11
N ARG A 360 -13.68 18.77 -22.88
CA ARG A 360 -15.04 18.42 -22.45
C ARG A 360 -15.72 17.46 -23.42
N GLU A 361 -15.61 17.69 -24.72
CA GLU A 361 -16.21 16.88 -25.78
C GLU A 361 -15.29 16.80 -27.00
N PRO A 362 -14.59 15.70 -27.21
CA PRO A 362 -14.45 14.58 -26.28
C PRO A 362 -13.58 14.92 -25.07
N VAL A 363 -13.76 14.20 -23.95
CA VAL A 363 -12.79 14.21 -22.87
C VAL A 363 -11.59 13.39 -23.34
N LEU A 364 -10.45 14.05 -23.41
CA LEU A 364 -9.17 13.45 -23.81
C LEU A 364 -8.33 13.15 -22.57
N ARG A 365 -7.41 12.21 -22.71
CA ARG A 365 -6.40 11.95 -21.71
C ARG A 365 -5.05 12.51 -22.14
N GLN A 366 -4.21 12.81 -21.16
CA GLN A 366 -2.84 13.27 -21.37
C GLN A 366 -1.94 12.55 -20.40
N HIS A 367 -0.84 12.01 -20.90
CA HIS A 367 0.28 11.64 -20.04
C HIS A 367 0.93 12.92 -19.47
N VAL A 368 1.20 12.90 -18.17
CA VAL A 368 1.78 14.07 -17.46
C VAL A 368 3.17 13.77 -16.94
N HIS A 369 3.35 12.58 -16.31
CA HIS A 369 4.59 12.30 -15.60
C HIS A 369 4.78 10.81 -15.34
N VAL A 370 6.05 10.40 -15.10
CA VAL A 370 6.41 9.08 -14.59
C VAL A 370 7.17 9.24 -13.27
N ALA A 371 6.82 8.42 -12.28
CA ALA A 371 7.52 8.34 -11.00
C ALA A 371 7.86 6.89 -10.64
N VAL A 372 8.83 6.70 -9.76
CA VAL A 372 9.21 5.40 -9.20
C VAL A 372 8.89 5.42 -7.71
N LEU A 373 8.09 4.46 -7.24
CA LEU A 373 7.54 4.41 -5.90
C LEU A 373 8.02 3.14 -5.19
N PHE A 374 8.58 3.28 -3.98
CA PHE A 374 9.08 2.16 -3.17
C PHE A 374 8.31 2.05 -1.85
N PRO A 375 7.05 1.56 -1.84
CA PRO A 375 6.35 1.32 -0.59
C PRO A 375 6.98 0.14 0.16
N HIS A 376 7.33 0.37 1.42
CA HIS A 376 7.93 -0.65 2.26
C HIS A 376 7.74 -0.35 3.75
N PHE A 377 7.90 -1.36 4.58
CA PHE A 377 8.04 -1.16 6.02
C PHE A 377 9.51 -1.16 6.42
N ARG A 378 9.87 -0.22 7.30
CA ARG A 378 11.19 -0.14 7.90
C ARG A 378 11.39 -1.24 8.96
N GLU A 379 12.60 -1.39 9.46
CA GLU A 379 12.94 -2.36 10.51
C GLU A 379 12.15 -2.15 11.80
N ASP A 380 11.80 -0.91 12.11
CA ASP A 380 10.95 -0.56 13.25
C ASP A 380 9.44 -0.79 12.99
N GLY A 381 9.08 -1.29 11.81
CA GLY A 381 7.70 -1.54 11.39
C GLY A 381 6.94 -0.30 10.93
N THR A 382 7.58 0.88 10.80
CA THR A 382 6.94 2.07 10.26
C THR A 382 6.88 2.04 8.74
N PHE A 383 5.78 2.51 8.17
CA PHE A 383 5.60 2.58 6.73
C PHE A 383 6.40 3.73 6.11
N ALA A 384 6.95 3.48 4.94
CA ALA A 384 7.60 4.47 4.10
C ALA A 384 7.27 4.23 2.63
N ALA A 385 7.13 5.30 1.86
CA ALA A 385 6.95 5.25 0.42
C ALA A 385 7.81 6.32 -0.25
N PRO A 386 9.14 6.11 -0.36
CA PRO A 386 10.02 6.97 -1.14
C PRO A 386 9.50 7.11 -2.57
N VAL A 387 9.51 8.35 -3.07
CA VAL A 387 9.09 8.72 -4.42
C VAL A 387 10.29 9.33 -5.13
N PHE A 388 10.65 8.75 -6.26
CA PHE A 388 11.73 9.27 -7.10
C PHE A 388 11.16 9.76 -8.43
N GLU A 389 11.48 10.99 -8.76
CA GLU A 389 11.02 11.67 -9.96
C GLU A 389 12.21 12.35 -10.65
N ARG A 390 12.48 11.97 -11.90
CA ARG A 390 13.72 12.36 -12.54
C ARG A 390 14.92 11.99 -11.65
N ASN A 391 15.83 12.90 -11.41
CA ASN A 391 17.01 12.74 -10.54
C ASN A 391 16.79 13.24 -9.09
N VAL A 392 15.54 13.34 -8.64
CA VAL A 392 15.18 13.89 -7.32
C VAL A 392 14.34 12.89 -6.52
N GLU A 393 14.65 12.75 -5.23
CA GLU A 393 13.73 12.14 -4.28
C GLU A 393 12.75 13.21 -3.78
N THR A 394 11.46 12.98 -4.00
CA THR A 394 10.38 13.80 -3.47
C THR A 394 9.59 13.01 -2.43
N GLY A 395 8.62 13.62 -1.79
CA GLY A 395 7.73 12.93 -0.86
C GLY A 395 6.41 12.59 -1.51
N LEU A 396 5.71 11.60 -0.95
CA LEU A 396 4.35 11.24 -1.36
C LEU A 396 3.39 12.43 -1.22
N GLU A 397 3.55 13.26 -0.18
CA GLU A 397 2.79 14.50 0.00
C GLU A 397 3.02 15.50 -1.12
N SER A 398 4.28 15.66 -1.57
CA SER A 398 4.63 16.54 -2.68
C SER A 398 4.02 16.07 -4.00
N LEU A 399 4.07 14.75 -4.27
CA LEU A 399 3.42 14.16 -5.44
C LEU A 399 1.90 14.39 -5.39
N HIS A 400 1.27 14.12 -4.25
CA HIS A 400 -0.15 14.34 -4.03
C HIS A 400 -0.54 15.81 -4.23
N ALA A 401 0.22 16.76 -3.66
CA ALA A 401 -0.08 18.18 -3.78
C ALA A 401 -0.05 18.68 -5.25
N ARG A 402 0.90 18.17 -6.07
CA ARG A 402 1.03 18.56 -7.47
C ARG A 402 -0.02 17.95 -8.39
N TYR A 403 -0.50 16.75 -8.06
CA TYR A 403 -1.34 15.94 -8.94
C TYR A 403 -2.67 15.51 -8.31
N ALA A 404 -3.16 16.21 -7.27
CA ALA A 404 -4.34 15.83 -6.50
C ALA A 404 -5.61 15.59 -7.35
N GLY A 405 -5.75 16.27 -8.48
CA GLY A 405 -6.87 16.12 -9.42
C GLY A 405 -6.65 15.09 -10.53
N ASP A 406 -5.47 14.48 -10.57
CA ASP A 406 -5.05 13.57 -11.64
C ASP A 406 -5.22 12.10 -11.23
N PHE A 407 -4.88 11.21 -12.15
CA PHE A 407 -4.94 9.77 -11.96
C PHE A 407 -3.53 9.17 -12.03
N VAL A 408 -3.33 8.05 -11.34
CA VAL A 408 -2.08 7.30 -11.34
C VAL A 408 -2.33 5.85 -11.75
N HIS A 409 -1.72 5.44 -12.84
CA HIS A 409 -1.63 4.04 -13.22
C HIS A 409 -0.35 3.44 -12.64
N LEU A 410 -0.46 2.28 -12.01
CA LEU A 410 0.65 1.59 -11.36
C LEU A 410 0.95 0.28 -12.09
N VAL A 411 2.22 0.02 -12.34
CA VAL A 411 2.70 -1.31 -12.70
C VAL A 411 3.69 -1.79 -11.66
N ARG A 412 3.57 -3.08 -11.27
CA ARG A 412 4.44 -3.69 -10.27
C ARG A 412 5.73 -4.20 -10.90
N VAL A 413 6.82 -4.01 -10.20
CA VAL A 413 8.14 -4.54 -10.54
C VAL A 413 8.73 -5.18 -9.29
N ARG A 414 9.24 -6.41 -9.42
CA ARG A 414 9.86 -7.10 -8.29
C ARG A 414 11.20 -6.45 -7.94
N SER A 415 11.40 -6.13 -6.67
CA SER A 415 12.71 -5.72 -6.14
C SER A 415 13.67 -6.91 -6.17
N GLY A 416 14.95 -6.67 -6.36
CA GLY A 416 15.93 -7.75 -6.46
C GLY A 416 17.24 -7.44 -5.76
N PRO A 417 17.94 -8.50 -5.27
CA PRO A 417 19.20 -8.36 -4.55
C PRO A 417 20.34 -7.87 -5.44
N ASP A 418 20.26 -8.15 -6.76
CA ASP A 418 21.31 -7.86 -7.73
C ASP A 418 21.26 -6.42 -8.27
N PHE A 419 20.42 -5.56 -7.68
CA PHE A 419 20.26 -4.18 -8.13
C PHE A 419 21.57 -3.41 -8.10
N ALA A 420 22.01 -2.96 -9.26
CA ALA A 420 23.19 -2.13 -9.44
C ALA A 420 22.87 -0.97 -10.39
N PRO A 421 22.64 0.26 -9.87
CA PRO A 421 22.28 1.39 -10.71
C PRO A 421 23.36 1.64 -11.75
N PRO A 422 22.98 1.92 -13.01
CA PRO A 422 23.95 2.22 -14.06
C PRO A 422 24.82 3.42 -13.68
N ARG A 423 26.12 3.30 -13.94
CA ARG A 423 27.02 4.46 -13.76
C ARG A 423 26.87 5.42 -14.94
N PHE A 424 26.77 6.68 -14.65
CA PHE A 424 26.87 7.73 -15.64
C PHE A 424 28.35 8.06 -15.84
N ASN A 425 28.86 7.81 -17.04
CA ASN A 425 30.26 8.11 -17.43
C ASN A 425 30.35 9.42 -18.23
N GLY A 426 29.46 10.38 -17.96
CA GLY A 426 29.52 11.72 -18.54
C GLY A 426 30.65 12.56 -17.94
N PRO A 427 31.00 13.69 -18.57
CA PRO A 427 31.90 14.63 -17.95
C PRO A 427 31.35 15.08 -16.59
N PRO A 428 32.22 15.36 -15.60
CA PRO A 428 31.76 15.86 -14.30
C PRO A 428 30.89 17.09 -14.51
N LEU A 429 29.76 17.14 -13.80
CA LEU A 429 28.90 18.34 -13.74
C LEU A 429 29.73 19.45 -13.08
N GLU A 430 30.03 20.54 -13.82
CA GLU A 430 30.65 21.74 -13.28
C GLU A 430 29.72 22.48 -12.33
#